data_e51983f497e1ed46700de48975e59005
#
_entry.id   e51983f497e1ed46700de48975e59005
#
_cell.length_a   1.000
_cell.length_b   1.000
_cell.length_c   1.000
_cell.angle_alpha   90.00
_cell.angle_beta   90.00
_cell.angle_gamma   90.00
#
_symmetry.space_group_name_H-M   'P 1'
#
loop_
_entity.id
_entity.type
_entity.pdbx_description
1 polymer ?
#
loop_
_entity_poly.entity_id
_entity_poly.type
_entity_poly.pdbx_seq_one_letter_code
_entity_poly.pdbx_strand_id
1 'polypeptide(L)'
;MGRGVFRKDMLSRLVFPAVLLLAGQLALAQEQHFLYVAVPGIRNYVEYGGVGILVFDSDHGYRFVKRIPTWVVPPGTQPENVKGIAASAQTGKLYVSTMNRLAAFDVYSEKKVWDRPYEGGCDRMAISRDGRTLYVPSFEGPFWNVVNAANGDVITKIQTNSGAHNTIASPDGTRVYLAGLHSPLLSVADTASQKVVQTVGPFANSIRPFTINGKRTLCFVNVNELLGFEVGDLQTGKVLYRVEVQGFQKGPVKRHGCPSHGIGLTPDEKELWLTDGANNRLHIFDATVMPPKQVASIQVRDMPGWITFSIDGRFAYPSSGEIIDTRTRQIVGALQDETGRQAQSEKLLELVFDHGKLVRAGNQFGIGALR
;
A
#
# COMPACT_ATOMS: atom_id res chain seq x y z
N MET A 1 79.26 -52.81 -47.95
CA MET A 1 78.85 -53.76 -46.87
C MET A 1 78.44 -52.94 -45.67
N GLY A 2 77.24 -53.05 -45.24
CA GLY A 2 76.79 -52.29 -44.00
C GLY A 2 75.29 -52.12 -43.98
N ARG A 3 74.60 -52.99 -43.31
CA ARG A 3 73.14 -53.09 -43.22
C ARG A 3 72.59 -51.94 -42.35
N GLY A 4 71.61 -51.18 -42.88
CA GLY A 4 70.81 -50.26 -42.17
C GLY A 4 69.68 -50.93 -41.41
N VAL A 5 69.52 -50.56 -40.16
CA VAL A 5 68.43 -50.99 -39.25
C VAL A 5 67.33 -49.92 -39.25
N PHE A 6 66.15 -50.30 -39.67
CA PHE A 6 64.97 -49.48 -39.58
C PHE A 6 64.46 -49.44 -38.10
N ARG A 7 64.38 -48.27 -37.50
CA ARG A 7 63.63 -48.03 -36.28
C ARG A 7 62.20 -47.53 -36.58
N LYS A 8 61.22 -48.29 -36.12
CA LYS A 8 59.81 -47.91 -36.14
C LYS A 8 59.55 -46.99 -34.98
N ASP A 9 59.27 -45.76 -35.28
CA ASP A 9 58.74 -44.79 -34.25
C ASP A 9 57.24 -45.04 -34.03
N MET A 10 56.89 -45.44 -32.82
CA MET A 10 55.58 -45.71 -32.36
C MET A 10 55.00 -44.40 -31.79
N LEU A 11 54.22 -43.69 -32.58
CA LEU A 11 53.45 -42.48 -32.12
C LEU A 11 52.30 -42.93 -31.21
N SER A 12 52.48 -42.75 -29.91
CA SER A 12 51.39 -42.88 -28.94
C SER A 12 50.48 -41.68 -29.03
N ARG A 13 49.26 -41.89 -29.52
CA ARG A 13 48.16 -40.91 -29.50
C ARG A 13 47.62 -40.82 -28.08
N LEU A 14 47.95 -39.74 -27.35
CA LEU A 14 47.28 -39.35 -26.14
C LEU A 14 45.88 -38.81 -26.47
N VAL A 15 44.85 -39.59 -26.16
CA VAL A 15 43.47 -39.16 -26.20
C VAL A 15 43.19 -38.49 -24.87
N PHE A 16 43.07 -37.14 -24.86
CA PHE A 16 42.55 -36.40 -23.73
C PHE A 16 41.01 -36.50 -23.73
N PRO A 17 40.35 -36.96 -22.65
CA PRO A 17 38.93 -36.85 -22.56
C PRO A 17 38.57 -35.40 -22.29
N ALA A 18 37.88 -34.76 -23.22
CA ALA A 18 37.24 -33.48 -23.01
C ALA A 18 36.08 -33.65 -21.98
N VAL A 19 36.34 -33.33 -20.74
CA VAL A 19 35.28 -33.20 -19.72
C VAL A 19 34.51 -31.93 -20.05
N LEU A 20 33.35 -32.07 -20.71
CA LEU A 20 32.37 -30.99 -20.80
C LEU A 20 31.81 -30.74 -19.39
N LEU A 21 32.29 -29.71 -18.70
CA LEU A 21 31.64 -29.12 -17.56
C LEU A 21 30.39 -28.38 -18.06
N LEU A 22 29.22 -29.04 -18.02
CA LEU A 22 27.93 -28.38 -18.05
C LEU A 22 27.84 -27.57 -16.73
N ALA A 23 28.26 -26.31 -16.77
CA ALA A 23 27.89 -25.33 -15.78
C ALA A 23 26.38 -25.05 -15.98
N GLY A 24 25.55 -25.84 -15.34
CA GLY A 24 24.14 -25.49 -15.13
C GLY A 24 24.12 -24.17 -14.36
N GLN A 25 23.87 -23.07 -15.04
CA GLN A 25 23.45 -21.84 -14.39
C GLN A 25 22.09 -22.15 -13.72
N LEU A 26 22.14 -22.47 -12.43
CA LEU A 26 20.97 -22.30 -11.58
C LEU A 26 20.65 -20.81 -11.63
N ALA A 27 19.78 -20.41 -12.56
CA ALA A 27 19.12 -19.13 -12.47
C ALA A 27 18.37 -19.17 -11.14
N LEU A 28 18.94 -18.54 -10.12
CA LEU A 28 18.22 -18.20 -8.90
C LEU A 28 16.99 -17.45 -9.40
N ALA A 29 15.82 -18.07 -9.30
CA ALA A 29 14.60 -17.40 -9.66
C ALA A 29 14.51 -16.16 -8.77
N GLN A 30 14.62 -15.02 -9.39
CA GLN A 30 14.56 -13.73 -8.73
C GLN A 30 13.12 -13.48 -8.33
N GLU A 31 12.88 -12.99 -7.11
CA GLU A 31 11.56 -12.50 -6.72
C GLU A 31 11.09 -11.47 -7.76
N GLN A 32 9.81 -11.49 -8.04
CA GLN A 32 9.15 -10.57 -8.97
C GLN A 32 8.26 -9.60 -8.20
N HIS A 33 8.44 -8.34 -8.43
CA HIS A 33 7.73 -7.26 -7.74
C HIS A 33 6.72 -6.61 -8.69
N PHE A 34 5.46 -6.56 -8.28
CA PHE A 34 4.41 -5.92 -9.04
C PHE A 34 3.64 -4.92 -8.18
N LEU A 35 3.42 -3.72 -8.73
CA LEU A 35 2.54 -2.72 -8.13
C LEU A 35 1.13 -2.87 -8.69
N TYR A 36 0.15 -3.10 -7.81
CA TYR A 36 -1.26 -3.20 -8.13
C TYR A 36 -1.95 -1.89 -7.79
N VAL A 37 -2.62 -1.28 -8.76
CA VAL A 37 -3.23 0.04 -8.66
C VAL A 37 -4.70 -0.04 -9.05
N ALA A 38 -5.60 0.10 -8.09
CA ALA A 38 -7.04 0.03 -8.36
C ALA A 38 -7.58 1.40 -8.78
N VAL A 39 -8.30 1.43 -9.89
CA VAL A 39 -8.84 2.64 -10.52
C VAL A 39 -10.33 2.48 -10.88
N PRO A 40 -11.12 3.59 -10.89
CA PRO A 40 -10.75 4.95 -10.51
C PRO A 40 -10.52 5.05 -9.01
N GLY A 41 -9.34 5.46 -8.61
CA GLY A 41 -8.90 5.49 -7.22
C GLY A 41 -8.84 6.90 -6.61
N ILE A 42 -9.14 7.92 -7.40
CA ILE A 42 -9.37 9.29 -6.95
C ILE A 42 -10.79 9.65 -7.39
N ARG A 43 -11.73 9.64 -6.44
CA ARG A 43 -13.15 9.77 -6.75
C ARG A 43 -13.52 8.78 -7.87
N ASN A 44 -14.43 9.13 -8.75
CA ASN A 44 -14.81 8.35 -9.94
C ASN A 44 -14.11 8.87 -11.23
N TYR A 45 -12.97 9.53 -11.12
CA TYR A 45 -12.26 10.15 -12.24
C TYR A 45 -11.57 9.10 -13.10
N VAL A 46 -12.14 8.83 -14.28
CA VAL A 46 -11.63 7.83 -15.23
C VAL A 46 -10.42 8.31 -16.03
N GLU A 47 -10.18 9.61 -16.09
CA GLU A 47 -9.02 10.20 -16.78
C GLU A 47 -7.68 9.78 -16.16
N TYR A 48 -7.69 9.27 -14.91
CA TYR A 48 -6.49 8.88 -14.17
C TYR A 48 -6.21 7.36 -14.22
N GLY A 49 -6.49 6.70 -15.34
CA GLY A 49 -6.16 5.29 -15.53
C GLY A 49 -7.37 4.39 -15.84
N GLY A 50 -8.58 4.96 -16.01
CA GLY A 50 -9.78 4.21 -16.38
C GLY A 50 -10.40 3.42 -15.25
N VAL A 51 -10.81 2.16 -15.53
CA VAL A 51 -11.51 1.27 -14.60
C VAL A 51 -10.80 -0.08 -14.54
N GLY A 52 -10.60 -0.63 -13.35
CA GLY A 52 -9.98 -1.94 -13.15
C GLY A 52 -8.84 -1.93 -12.14
N ILE A 53 -7.99 -2.92 -12.19
CA ILE A 53 -6.74 -2.98 -11.44
C ILE A 53 -5.60 -2.99 -12.44
N LEU A 54 -4.78 -1.94 -12.45
CA LEU A 54 -3.58 -1.86 -13.27
C LEU A 54 -2.45 -2.59 -12.55
N VAL A 55 -1.67 -3.37 -13.29
CA VAL A 55 -0.50 -4.09 -12.77
C VAL A 55 0.74 -3.57 -13.47
N PHE A 56 1.73 -3.16 -12.69
CA PHE A 56 3.00 -2.64 -13.15
C PHE A 56 4.16 -3.51 -12.65
N ASP A 57 5.13 -3.77 -13.53
CA ASP A 57 6.35 -4.51 -13.22
C ASP A 57 7.37 -3.55 -12.58
N SER A 58 7.52 -3.65 -11.25
CA SER A 58 8.39 -2.77 -10.47
C SER A 58 9.88 -3.00 -10.74
N ASP A 59 10.26 -4.24 -11.11
CA ASP A 59 11.64 -4.60 -11.38
C ASP A 59 12.14 -4.05 -12.72
N HIS A 60 11.22 -3.73 -13.64
CA HIS A 60 11.53 -3.25 -14.98
C HIS A 60 10.95 -1.85 -15.24
N GLY A 61 11.20 -0.91 -14.31
CA GLY A 61 10.87 0.50 -14.47
C GLY A 61 9.38 0.82 -14.43
N TYR A 62 8.60 0.01 -13.72
CA TYR A 62 7.15 0.18 -13.57
C TYR A 62 6.39 0.16 -14.90
N ARG A 63 6.86 -0.64 -15.84
CA ARG A 63 6.19 -0.84 -17.11
C ARG A 63 4.81 -1.47 -16.87
N PHE A 64 3.79 -0.99 -17.57
CA PHE A 64 2.46 -1.57 -17.55
C PHE A 64 2.50 -3.03 -18.04
N VAL A 65 1.88 -3.93 -17.29
CA VAL A 65 1.82 -5.36 -17.61
C VAL A 65 0.43 -5.72 -18.12
N LYS A 66 -0.61 -5.39 -17.35
CA LYS A 66 -1.99 -5.75 -17.66
C LYS A 66 -2.99 -4.95 -16.85
N ARG A 67 -4.25 -5.06 -17.26
CA ARG A 67 -5.43 -4.58 -16.54
C ARG A 67 -6.32 -5.76 -16.16
N ILE A 68 -6.61 -5.91 -14.86
CA ILE A 68 -7.57 -6.89 -14.36
C ILE A 68 -8.95 -6.23 -14.32
N PRO A 69 -9.98 -6.76 -15.01
CA PRO A 69 -11.32 -6.20 -14.96
C PRO A 69 -11.94 -6.31 -13.57
N THR A 70 -12.60 -5.26 -13.10
CA THR A 70 -13.34 -5.27 -11.82
C THR A 70 -14.85 -5.35 -12.04
N TRP A 71 -15.47 -4.24 -12.34
CA TRP A 71 -16.92 -4.15 -12.59
C TRP A 71 -17.19 -3.54 -13.96
N VAL A 72 -18.24 -4.05 -14.59
CA VAL A 72 -18.73 -3.44 -15.83
C VAL A 72 -19.38 -2.10 -15.49
N VAL A 73 -19.04 -1.07 -16.24
CA VAL A 73 -19.69 0.24 -16.16
C VAL A 73 -20.76 0.27 -17.25
N PRO A 74 -22.05 0.31 -16.91
CA PRO A 74 -23.11 0.39 -17.91
C PRO A 74 -22.98 1.66 -18.77
N PRO A 75 -23.32 1.62 -20.07
CA PRO A 75 -23.27 2.78 -20.94
C PRO A 75 -24.06 3.95 -20.35
N GLY A 76 -23.48 5.15 -20.39
CA GLY A 76 -24.12 6.37 -19.86
C GLY A 76 -24.07 6.54 -18.35
N THR A 77 -23.41 5.61 -17.62
CA THR A 77 -23.23 5.72 -16.17
C THR A 77 -21.78 6.06 -15.80
N GLN A 78 -21.57 6.49 -14.55
CA GLN A 78 -20.24 6.70 -13.99
C GLN A 78 -19.78 5.43 -13.25
N PRO A 79 -18.49 5.08 -13.27
CA PRO A 79 -17.97 3.99 -12.45
C PRO A 79 -18.05 4.33 -10.97
N GLU A 80 -18.16 3.28 -10.14
CA GLU A 80 -18.02 3.44 -8.70
C GLU A 80 -16.58 3.85 -8.34
N ASN A 81 -16.47 4.81 -7.43
CA ASN A 81 -15.18 5.18 -6.85
C ASN A 81 -14.62 4.01 -6.04
N VAL A 82 -13.42 3.55 -6.39
CA VAL A 82 -12.67 2.57 -5.57
C VAL A 82 -12.22 3.24 -4.28
N LYS A 83 -12.51 2.58 -3.17
CA LYS A 83 -12.27 3.11 -1.82
C LYS A 83 -11.10 2.47 -1.09
N GLY A 84 -10.77 1.22 -1.41
CA GLY A 84 -9.66 0.52 -0.77
C GLY A 84 -9.14 -0.65 -1.57
N ILE A 85 -7.93 -1.07 -1.26
CA ILE A 85 -7.27 -2.27 -1.76
C ILE A 85 -6.52 -2.95 -0.62
N ALA A 86 -6.61 -4.28 -0.53
CA ALA A 86 -5.85 -5.08 0.43
C ALA A 86 -5.51 -6.43 -0.18
N ALA A 87 -4.46 -7.09 0.30
CA ALA A 87 -4.07 -8.41 -0.17
C ALA A 87 -3.51 -9.28 0.94
N SER A 88 -3.58 -10.59 0.76
CA SER A 88 -3.03 -11.58 1.68
C SER A 88 -2.22 -12.64 0.93
N ALA A 89 -0.93 -12.74 1.25
CA ALA A 89 -0.06 -13.78 0.73
C ALA A 89 -0.44 -15.17 1.28
N GLN A 90 -1.02 -15.25 2.48
CA GLN A 90 -1.45 -16.51 3.08
C GLN A 90 -2.59 -17.16 2.31
N THR A 91 -3.49 -16.36 1.74
CA THR A 91 -4.67 -16.86 1.03
C THR A 91 -4.64 -16.67 -0.47
N GLY A 92 -3.63 -15.95 -1.01
CA GLY A 92 -3.52 -15.65 -2.44
C GLY A 92 -4.69 -14.79 -2.94
N LYS A 93 -5.23 -13.91 -2.11
CA LYS A 93 -6.39 -13.07 -2.45
C LYS A 93 -6.04 -11.59 -2.45
N LEU A 94 -6.66 -10.89 -3.39
CA LEU A 94 -6.69 -9.43 -3.50
C LEU A 94 -8.12 -8.95 -3.29
N TYR A 95 -8.31 -7.91 -2.50
CA TYR A 95 -9.61 -7.35 -2.16
C TYR A 95 -9.68 -5.90 -2.63
N VAL A 96 -10.78 -5.54 -3.27
CA VAL A 96 -11.03 -4.16 -3.74
C VAL A 96 -12.41 -3.73 -3.28
N SER A 97 -12.51 -2.61 -2.58
CA SER A 97 -13.79 -2.00 -2.19
C SER A 97 -14.11 -0.79 -3.06
N THR A 98 -15.40 -0.58 -3.27
CA THR A 98 -15.97 0.68 -3.77
C THR A 98 -16.81 1.31 -2.65
N MET A 99 -17.57 2.35 -2.95
CA MET A 99 -18.48 2.95 -1.96
C MET A 99 -19.60 1.99 -1.51
N ASN A 100 -19.97 1.00 -2.34
CA ASN A 100 -21.18 0.19 -2.11
C ASN A 100 -20.84 -1.28 -1.85
N ARG A 101 -19.71 -1.77 -2.29
CA ARG A 101 -19.39 -3.19 -2.32
C ARG A 101 -17.93 -3.49 -2.15
N LEU A 102 -17.62 -4.73 -1.83
CA LEU A 102 -16.28 -5.30 -1.74
C LEU A 102 -16.23 -6.59 -2.55
N ALA A 103 -15.18 -6.78 -3.33
CA ALA A 103 -14.92 -8.02 -4.05
C ALA A 103 -13.55 -8.61 -3.70
N ALA A 104 -13.47 -9.94 -3.69
CA ALA A 104 -12.23 -10.69 -3.62
C ALA A 104 -11.87 -11.24 -4.99
N PHE A 105 -10.60 -11.13 -5.33
CA PHE A 105 -10.00 -11.70 -6.54
C PHE A 105 -8.96 -12.74 -6.16
N ASP A 106 -8.92 -13.82 -6.89
CA ASP A 106 -7.81 -14.77 -6.80
C ASP A 106 -6.62 -14.21 -7.56
N VAL A 107 -5.48 -14.07 -6.89
CA VAL A 107 -4.29 -13.39 -7.45
C VAL A 107 -3.71 -14.16 -8.65
N TYR A 108 -3.87 -15.48 -8.69
CA TYR A 108 -3.28 -16.34 -9.73
C TYR A 108 -4.15 -16.42 -10.99
N SER A 109 -5.45 -16.64 -10.80
CA SER A 109 -6.40 -16.72 -11.92
C SER A 109 -6.98 -15.37 -12.31
N GLU A 110 -6.80 -14.34 -11.49
CA GLU A 110 -7.33 -12.97 -11.63
C GLU A 110 -8.87 -12.91 -11.67
N LYS A 111 -9.50 -14.02 -11.34
CA LYS A 111 -10.97 -14.11 -11.33
C LYS A 111 -11.55 -13.61 -10.02
N LYS A 112 -12.69 -12.95 -10.12
CA LYS A 112 -13.48 -12.57 -8.96
C LYS A 112 -14.02 -13.84 -8.28
N VAL A 113 -13.71 -14.01 -6.97
CA VAL A 113 -14.10 -15.15 -6.16
C VAL A 113 -15.47 -14.92 -5.54
N TRP A 114 -15.66 -13.71 -5.00
CA TRP A 114 -16.93 -13.24 -4.49
C TRP A 114 -17.04 -11.72 -4.63
N ASP A 115 -18.26 -11.20 -4.57
CA ASP A 115 -18.63 -9.80 -4.72
C ASP A 115 -19.88 -9.55 -3.88
N ARG A 116 -19.78 -8.69 -2.87
CA ARG A 116 -20.84 -8.46 -1.87
C ARG A 116 -21.10 -6.97 -1.66
N PRO A 117 -22.34 -6.52 -1.68
CA PRO A 117 -22.74 -5.24 -1.11
C PRO A 117 -22.76 -5.35 0.43
N TYR A 118 -22.55 -4.24 1.11
CA TYR A 118 -22.64 -4.18 2.57
C TYR A 118 -23.55 -3.05 3.01
N GLU A 119 -24.28 -3.30 4.10
CA GLU A 119 -25.05 -2.25 4.78
C GLU A 119 -24.12 -1.10 5.19
N GLY A 120 -24.51 0.13 4.85
CA GLY A 120 -23.73 1.33 5.10
C GLY A 120 -22.56 1.55 4.12
N GLY A 121 -22.40 0.66 3.11
CA GLY A 121 -21.32 0.79 2.12
C GLY A 121 -19.96 0.31 2.61
N CYS A 122 -18.89 0.71 1.90
CA CYS A 122 -17.52 0.31 2.20
C CYS A 122 -16.55 1.50 2.03
N ASP A 123 -15.42 1.41 2.74
CA ASP A 123 -14.29 2.33 2.58
C ASP A 123 -12.95 1.57 2.67
N ARG A 124 -11.87 2.20 3.15
CA ARG A 124 -10.51 1.62 3.23
C ARG A 124 -10.44 0.54 4.29
N MET A 125 -10.59 -0.70 3.84
CA MET A 125 -10.50 -1.89 4.68
C MET A 125 -9.06 -2.27 5.00
N ALA A 126 -8.90 -3.10 6.01
CA ALA A 126 -7.70 -3.85 6.29
C ALA A 126 -7.97 -5.34 6.34
N ILE A 127 -6.96 -6.15 5.98
CA ILE A 127 -6.96 -7.61 6.14
C ILE A 127 -6.16 -8.00 7.37
N SER A 128 -6.64 -8.97 8.13
CA SER A 128 -5.89 -9.55 9.25
C SER A 128 -4.61 -10.24 8.76
N ARG A 129 -3.60 -10.34 9.64
CA ARG A 129 -2.32 -10.95 9.32
C ARG A 129 -2.44 -12.37 8.77
N ASP A 130 -3.38 -13.16 9.27
CA ASP A 130 -3.65 -14.54 8.83
C ASP A 130 -4.48 -14.63 7.55
N GLY A 131 -4.93 -13.48 7.01
CA GLY A 131 -5.72 -13.40 5.78
C GLY A 131 -7.16 -13.89 5.91
N ARG A 132 -7.70 -14.06 7.12
CA ARG A 132 -9.03 -14.65 7.34
C ARG A 132 -10.12 -13.64 7.61
N THR A 133 -9.76 -12.46 8.10
CA THR A 133 -10.73 -11.43 8.53
C THR A 133 -10.45 -10.11 7.84
N LEU A 134 -11.49 -9.52 7.24
CA LEU A 134 -11.47 -8.15 6.74
C LEU A 134 -12.20 -7.24 7.72
N TYR A 135 -11.63 -6.07 7.97
CA TYR A 135 -12.24 -4.99 8.72
C TYR A 135 -12.67 -3.90 7.75
N VAL A 136 -13.96 -3.82 7.49
CA VAL A 136 -14.54 -3.01 6.41
C VAL A 136 -15.33 -1.87 7.01
N PRO A 137 -14.86 -0.61 6.92
CA PRO A 137 -15.62 0.52 7.43
C PRO A 137 -16.92 0.66 6.63
N SER A 138 -18.02 0.91 7.30
CA SER A 138 -19.23 1.45 6.67
C SER A 138 -18.92 2.87 6.20
N PHE A 139 -19.29 3.22 4.97
CA PHE A 139 -18.93 4.50 4.37
C PHE A 139 -19.43 5.68 5.20
N GLU A 140 -18.52 6.33 5.97
CA GLU A 140 -18.79 7.40 6.93
C GLU A 140 -19.88 7.08 7.97
N GLY A 141 -20.18 5.80 8.15
CA GLY A 141 -21.21 5.30 9.06
C GLY A 141 -20.69 5.00 10.47
N PRO A 142 -21.54 4.42 11.33
CA PRO A 142 -21.22 4.27 12.74
C PRO A 142 -20.38 3.05 13.11
N PHE A 143 -20.09 2.13 12.16
CA PHE A 143 -19.45 0.85 12.48
C PHE A 143 -18.46 0.37 11.41
N TRP A 144 -17.68 -0.63 11.77
CA TRP A 144 -16.92 -1.50 10.88
C TRP A 144 -17.57 -2.88 10.80
N ASN A 145 -17.79 -3.39 9.60
CA ASN A 145 -18.10 -4.79 9.39
C ASN A 145 -16.84 -5.63 9.58
N VAL A 146 -16.93 -6.68 10.40
CA VAL A 146 -15.93 -7.72 10.53
C VAL A 146 -16.37 -8.84 9.61
N VAL A 147 -15.59 -9.13 8.56
CA VAL A 147 -16.01 -9.95 7.43
C VAL A 147 -15.13 -11.16 7.30
N ASN A 148 -15.73 -12.32 7.04
CA ASN A 148 -14.99 -13.54 6.65
C ASN A 148 -14.38 -13.33 5.26
N ALA A 149 -13.06 -13.28 5.18
CA ALA A 149 -12.33 -12.99 3.96
C ALA A 149 -12.49 -14.08 2.87
N ALA A 150 -12.88 -15.31 3.24
CA ALA A 150 -13.05 -16.40 2.29
C ALA A 150 -14.33 -16.28 1.44
N ASN A 151 -15.42 -15.74 2.01
CA ASN A 151 -16.74 -15.73 1.36
C ASN A 151 -17.47 -14.37 1.39
N GLY A 152 -16.94 -13.39 2.12
CA GLY A 152 -17.52 -12.06 2.23
C GLY A 152 -18.67 -11.93 3.23
N ASP A 153 -18.96 -12.94 4.04
CA ASP A 153 -20.03 -12.89 5.03
C ASP A 153 -19.64 -12.05 6.25
N VAL A 154 -20.58 -11.25 6.75
CA VAL A 154 -20.38 -10.45 7.96
C VAL A 154 -20.43 -11.37 9.18
N ILE A 155 -19.34 -11.39 9.97
CA ILE A 155 -19.23 -12.15 11.24
C ILE A 155 -19.85 -11.34 12.38
N THR A 156 -19.49 -10.06 12.47
CA THR A 156 -19.92 -9.13 13.51
C THR A 156 -19.65 -7.68 13.09
N LYS A 157 -20.00 -6.72 13.95
CA LYS A 157 -19.72 -5.31 13.75
C LYS A 157 -18.98 -4.73 14.95
N ILE A 158 -18.03 -3.81 14.69
CA ILE A 158 -17.38 -2.99 15.71
C ILE A 158 -18.00 -1.61 15.66
N GLN A 159 -18.75 -1.25 16.68
CA GLN A 159 -19.44 0.05 16.80
C GLN A 159 -18.50 1.11 17.36
N THR A 160 -18.40 2.27 16.68
CA THR A 160 -17.58 3.40 17.14
C THR A 160 -18.34 4.74 17.11
N ASN A 161 -19.38 4.86 16.25
CA ASN A 161 -20.14 6.12 16.01
C ASN A 161 -19.25 7.28 15.55
N SER A 162 -18.13 6.98 14.85
CA SER A 162 -17.11 7.96 14.52
C SER A 162 -17.07 8.39 13.05
N GLY A 163 -17.98 7.89 12.20
CA GLY A 163 -17.92 8.10 10.75
C GLY A 163 -16.81 7.26 10.11
N ALA A 164 -17.00 5.92 10.10
CA ALA A 164 -16.01 4.92 9.75
C ALA A 164 -15.33 5.17 8.40
N HIS A 165 -13.98 5.22 8.35
CA HIS A 165 -13.26 5.60 7.14
C HIS A 165 -11.96 4.81 6.90
N ASN A 166 -10.93 4.94 7.75
CA ASN A 166 -9.63 4.31 7.55
C ASN A 166 -9.36 3.22 8.57
N THR A 167 -8.74 2.13 8.11
CA THR A 167 -8.51 0.94 8.92
C THR A 167 -7.09 0.42 8.75
N ILE A 168 -6.36 0.25 9.85
CA ILE A 168 -5.04 -0.40 9.84
C ILE A 168 -5.09 -1.60 10.79
N ALA A 169 -4.81 -2.80 10.26
CA ALA A 169 -4.55 -3.98 11.09
C ALA A 169 -3.10 -3.96 11.57
N SER A 170 -2.87 -4.27 12.85
CA SER A 170 -1.52 -4.29 13.40
C SER A 170 -0.67 -5.41 12.78
N PRO A 171 0.64 -5.18 12.60
CA PRO A 171 1.55 -6.19 12.03
C PRO A 171 1.61 -7.51 12.80
N ASP A 172 1.34 -7.50 14.10
CA ASP A 172 1.26 -8.72 14.93
C ASP A 172 -0.11 -9.40 14.92
N GLY A 173 -1.13 -8.74 14.34
CA GLY A 173 -2.49 -9.27 14.22
C GLY A 173 -3.35 -9.15 15.48
N THR A 174 -2.90 -8.49 16.55
CA THR A 174 -3.64 -8.42 17.83
C THR A 174 -4.58 -7.23 17.94
N ARG A 175 -4.39 -6.18 17.12
CA ARG A 175 -5.17 -4.94 17.16
C ARG A 175 -5.60 -4.51 15.77
N VAL A 176 -6.70 -3.77 15.72
CA VAL A 176 -7.10 -3.00 14.55
C VAL A 176 -7.38 -1.56 14.97
N TYR A 177 -6.85 -0.61 14.20
CA TYR A 177 -6.96 0.82 14.41
C TYR A 177 -8.00 1.39 13.47
N LEU A 178 -8.95 2.14 14.01
CA LEU A 178 -10.19 2.54 13.37
C LEU A 178 -10.34 4.05 13.44
N ALA A 179 -10.13 4.74 12.33
CA ALA A 179 -10.25 6.19 12.22
C ALA A 179 -11.53 6.57 11.49
N GLY A 180 -12.33 7.41 12.14
CA GLY A 180 -13.56 7.94 11.58
C GLY A 180 -13.53 9.45 11.39
N LEU A 181 -14.20 9.94 10.35
CA LEU A 181 -14.15 11.36 9.93
C LEU A 181 -14.88 12.34 10.86
N HIS A 182 -15.72 11.82 11.78
CA HIS A 182 -16.57 12.62 12.65
C HIS A 182 -16.11 12.57 14.12
N SER A 183 -14.86 12.14 14.36
CA SER A 183 -14.35 11.99 15.73
C SER A 183 -12.91 12.47 15.82
N PRO A 184 -12.52 13.12 16.94
CA PRO A 184 -11.12 13.43 17.25
C PRO A 184 -10.42 12.25 17.94
N LEU A 185 -11.01 11.05 17.93
CA LEU A 185 -10.46 9.87 18.61
C LEU A 185 -10.12 8.77 17.60
N LEU A 186 -8.94 8.21 17.72
CA LEU A 186 -8.57 6.95 17.06
C LEU A 186 -9.00 5.79 17.97
N SER A 187 -9.91 4.95 17.50
CA SER A 187 -10.34 3.75 18.23
C SER A 187 -9.38 2.60 17.98
N VAL A 188 -9.05 1.87 19.04
CA VAL A 188 -8.21 0.66 19.00
C VAL A 188 -9.08 -0.52 19.42
N ALA A 189 -9.30 -1.46 18.52
CA ALA A 189 -10.07 -2.66 18.79
C ALA A 189 -9.15 -3.88 18.91
N ASP A 190 -9.53 -4.80 19.80
CA ASP A 190 -8.88 -6.08 19.99
C ASP A 190 -9.43 -7.10 18.99
N THR A 191 -8.55 -7.81 18.29
CA THR A 191 -8.95 -8.74 17.22
C THR A 191 -9.54 -10.05 17.72
N ALA A 192 -9.30 -10.44 18.96
CA ALA A 192 -9.89 -11.64 19.53
C ALA A 192 -11.33 -11.40 20.01
N SER A 193 -11.56 -10.28 20.69
CA SER A 193 -12.89 -9.92 21.21
C SER A 193 -13.77 -9.14 20.21
N GLN A 194 -13.17 -8.58 19.15
CA GLN A 194 -13.83 -7.70 18.18
C GLN A 194 -14.49 -6.48 18.83
N LYS A 195 -13.88 -5.94 19.88
CA LYS A 195 -14.38 -4.77 20.63
C LYS A 195 -13.33 -3.68 20.74
N VAL A 196 -13.78 -2.42 20.76
CA VAL A 196 -12.92 -1.29 21.10
C VAL A 196 -12.47 -1.46 22.55
N VAL A 197 -11.17 -1.46 22.79
CA VAL A 197 -10.53 -1.62 24.11
C VAL A 197 -9.82 -0.36 24.56
N GLN A 198 -9.56 0.59 23.64
CA GLN A 198 -8.86 1.83 23.93
C GLN A 198 -9.21 2.90 22.88
N THR A 199 -9.03 4.16 23.24
CA THR A 199 -8.99 5.28 22.29
C THR A 199 -7.73 6.08 22.49
N VAL A 200 -7.27 6.75 21.42
CA VAL A 200 -6.16 7.70 21.45
C VAL A 200 -6.69 9.07 21.07
N GLY A 201 -6.35 10.07 21.84
CA GLY A 201 -6.84 11.43 21.67
C GLY A 201 -7.41 12.02 22.99
N PRO A 202 -8.22 13.11 22.94
CA PRO A 202 -8.68 13.73 21.68
C PRO A 202 -7.57 14.47 20.95
N PHE A 203 -7.50 14.29 19.64
CA PHE A 203 -6.72 15.15 18.74
C PHE A 203 -7.39 16.52 18.61
N ALA A 204 -6.68 17.50 18.06
CA ALA A 204 -7.19 18.88 18.00
C ALA A 204 -8.44 19.06 17.13
N ASN A 205 -8.71 18.13 16.21
CA ASN A 205 -9.90 18.12 15.35
C ASN A 205 -10.25 16.70 14.93
N SER A 206 -11.32 16.52 14.15
CA SER A 206 -11.65 15.23 13.53
C SER A 206 -10.47 14.68 12.76
N ILE A 207 -10.20 13.38 12.94
CA ILE A 207 -9.05 12.72 12.38
C ILE A 207 -9.26 12.36 10.89
N ARG A 208 -8.15 12.27 10.19
CA ARG A 208 -8.04 11.90 8.79
C ARG A 208 -7.17 10.66 8.67
N PRO A 209 -6.66 10.30 7.49
CA PRO A 209 -5.71 9.20 7.38
C PRO A 209 -4.58 9.28 8.40
N PHE A 210 -4.13 8.14 8.82
CA PHE A 210 -3.12 7.98 9.85
C PHE A 210 -2.18 6.84 9.50
N THR A 211 -1.06 6.76 10.21
CA THR A 211 -0.15 5.61 10.19
C THR A 211 0.32 5.27 11.60
N ILE A 212 0.94 4.09 11.74
CA ILE A 212 1.48 3.60 13.01
C ILE A 212 2.92 3.10 12.81
N ASN A 213 3.69 3.10 13.89
CA ASN A 213 4.98 2.40 13.90
C ASN A 213 4.81 0.89 14.14
N GLY A 214 5.76 0.08 13.71
CA GLY A 214 5.72 -1.37 13.81
C GLY A 214 5.69 -1.91 15.24
N LYS A 215 6.30 -1.19 16.19
CA LYS A 215 6.23 -1.48 17.63
C LYS A 215 4.87 -1.16 18.24
N ARG A 216 4.00 -0.48 17.50
CA ARG A 216 2.64 -0.11 17.96
C ARG A 216 2.67 0.75 19.23
N THR A 217 3.62 1.65 19.32
CA THR A 217 3.75 2.61 20.41
C THR A 217 3.29 4.00 20.01
N LEU A 218 3.36 4.33 18.72
CA LEU A 218 3.04 5.64 18.17
C LEU A 218 2.07 5.54 16.99
N CYS A 219 1.17 6.52 16.91
CA CYS A 219 0.41 6.84 15.69
C CYS A 219 0.70 8.27 15.25
N PHE A 220 0.69 8.49 13.93
CA PHE A 220 0.83 9.80 13.30
C PHE A 220 -0.47 10.07 12.55
N VAL A 221 -1.18 11.13 12.91
CA VAL A 221 -2.58 11.32 12.54
C VAL A 221 -2.77 12.68 11.89
N ASN A 222 -3.28 12.69 10.65
CA ASN A 222 -3.76 13.91 10.04
C ASN A 222 -5.07 14.35 10.72
N VAL A 223 -5.23 15.63 10.93
CA VAL A 223 -6.45 16.21 11.49
C VAL A 223 -6.98 17.33 10.60
N ASN A 224 -8.28 17.58 10.66
CA ASN A 224 -8.89 18.68 9.93
C ASN A 224 -8.22 20.01 10.29
N GLU A 225 -8.17 20.91 9.31
CA GLU A 225 -7.64 22.27 9.44
C GLU A 225 -6.14 22.39 9.71
N LEU A 226 -5.39 21.27 9.78
CA LEU A 226 -3.94 21.26 9.98
C LEU A 226 -3.21 20.95 8.69
N LEU A 227 -2.32 21.82 8.26
CA LEU A 227 -1.24 21.47 7.34
C LEU A 227 -0.09 20.91 8.18
N GLY A 228 -0.11 19.59 8.38
CA GLY A 228 0.73 18.89 9.36
C GLY A 228 0.04 17.64 9.89
N PHE A 229 0.48 17.18 11.05
CA PHE A 229 -0.07 16.00 11.74
C PHE A 229 0.10 16.10 13.25
N GLU A 230 -0.59 15.24 13.97
CA GLU A 230 -0.40 15.04 15.41
C GLU A 230 0.12 13.65 15.70
N VAL A 231 0.89 13.51 16.78
CA VAL A 231 1.49 12.25 17.23
C VAL A 231 0.76 11.79 18.49
N GLY A 232 0.24 10.56 18.46
CA GLY A 232 -0.40 9.94 19.61
C GLY A 232 0.40 8.75 20.13
N ASP A 233 0.33 8.55 21.43
CA ASP A 233 0.87 7.39 22.15
C ASP A 233 -0.20 6.28 22.20
N LEU A 234 0.06 5.17 21.54
CA LEU A 234 -0.84 4.01 21.49
C LEU A 234 -0.88 3.20 22.79
N GLN A 235 0.04 3.44 23.73
CA GLN A 235 0.06 2.77 25.04
C GLN A 235 -0.77 3.54 26.06
N THR A 236 -0.58 4.86 26.11
CA THR A 236 -1.25 5.73 27.10
C THR A 236 -2.55 6.35 26.59
N GLY A 237 -2.79 6.34 25.28
CA GLY A 237 -3.93 6.99 24.64
C GLY A 237 -3.83 8.51 24.56
N LYS A 238 -2.68 9.11 24.85
CA LYS A 238 -2.48 10.56 24.88
C LYS A 238 -1.93 11.10 23.58
N VAL A 239 -2.30 12.33 23.22
CA VAL A 239 -1.63 13.11 22.18
C VAL A 239 -0.33 13.67 22.76
N LEU A 240 0.79 13.45 22.06
CA LEU A 240 2.12 13.85 22.51
C LEU A 240 2.59 15.15 21.87
N TYR A 241 2.41 15.27 20.55
CA TYR A 241 2.96 16.39 19.78
C TYR A 241 2.00 16.80 18.67
N ARG A 242 2.06 18.08 18.33
CA ARG A 242 1.52 18.65 17.09
C ARG A 242 2.69 19.15 16.25
N VAL A 243 2.71 18.77 14.97
CA VAL A 243 3.78 19.09 14.01
C VAL A 243 3.14 19.81 12.82
N GLU A 244 3.62 21.01 12.53
CA GLU A 244 3.17 21.83 11.39
C GLU A 244 4.22 21.86 10.30
N VAL A 245 3.77 21.87 9.05
CA VAL A 245 4.63 22.05 7.89
C VAL A 245 5.23 23.46 7.91
N GLN A 246 6.52 23.56 7.69
CA GLN A 246 7.26 24.81 7.65
C GLN A 246 7.48 25.27 6.19
N GLY A 247 7.42 26.59 5.98
CA GLY A 247 7.73 27.20 4.68
C GLY A 247 6.59 27.17 3.67
N PHE A 248 5.40 26.65 4.04
CA PHE A 248 4.22 26.58 3.17
C PHE A 248 2.98 27.07 3.89
N GLN A 249 2.07 27.68 3.15
CA GLN A 249 0.80 28.13 3.67
C GLN A 249 -0.29 27.09 3.42
N LYS A 250 -1.18 26.95 4.37
CA LYS A 250 -2.41 26.17 4.21
C LYS A 250 -3.24 26.81 3.07
N GLY A 251 -3.35 26.09 1.97
CA GLY A 251 -4.18 26.52 0.85
C GLY A 251 -5.62 25.98 0.95
N PRO A 252 -6.45 26.29 -0.05
CA PRO A 252 -7.83 25.81 -0.08
C PRO A 252 -7.90 24.29 -0.18
N VAL A 253 -8.76 23.68 0.62
CA VAL A 253 -9.06 22.25 0.52
C VAL A 253 -9.99 22.01 -0.66
N LYS A 254 -9.52 21.28 -1.67
CA LYS A 254 -10.26 21.08 -2.92
C LYS A 254 -10.73 19.65 -3.14
N ARG A 255 -9.83 18.67 -3.02
CA ARG A 255 -10.09 17.27 -3.41
C ARG A 255 -10.27 16.34 -2.22
N HIS A 256 -9.50 16.50 -1.17
CA HIS A 256 -9.31 15.50 -0.12
C HIS A 256 -9.94 15.86 1.24
N GLY A 257 -10.60 16.97 1.39
CA GLY A 257 -11.35 17.37 2.59
C GLY A 257 -10.50 17.85 3.77
N CYS A 258 -9.17 17.87 3.66
CA CYS A 258 -8.25 18.43 4.67
C CYS A 258 -6.94 18.89 4.01
N PRO A 259 -6.15 19.78 4.63
CA PRO A 259 -4.90 20.29 4.07
C PRO A 259 -3.88 19.19 3.83
N SER A 260 -3.66 18.31 4.81
CA SER A 260 -2.81 17.13 4.72
C SER A 260 -3.68 15.88 4.78
N HIS A 261 -3.78 15.14 3.67
CA HIS A 261 -4.65 13.96 3.62
C HIS A 261 -3.85 12.66 3.75
N GLY A 262 -2.86 12.42 2.88
CA GLY A 262 -2.02 11.22 2.96
C GLY A 262 -0.88 11.38 3.97
N ILE A 263 -0.61 10.33 4.73
CA ILE A 263 0.52 10.23 5.64
C ILE A 263 1.03 8.79 5.63
N GLY A 264 2.36 8.62 5.61
CA GLY A 264 2.99 7.31 5.62
C GLY A 264 4.34 7.34 6.33
N LEU A 265 4.61 6.32 7.10
CA LEU A 265 5.90 6.05 7.73
C LEU A 265 6.65 5.05 6.85
N THR A 266 7.92 5.32 6.53
CA THR A 266 8.76 4.36 5.79
C THR A 266 8.87 3.05 6.55
N PRO A 267 9.04 1.88 5.89
CA PRO A 267 9.16 0.59 6.58
C PRO A 267 10.30 0.54 7.59
N ASP A 268 11.40 1.27 7.36
CA ASP A 268 12.52 1.40 8.30
C ASP A 268 12.31 2.46 9.40
N GLU A 269 11.15 3.14 9.38
CA GLU A 269 10.70 4.16 10.34
C GLU A 269 11.60 5.39 10.47
N LYS A 270 12.47 5.64 9.49
CA LYS A 270 13.33 6.82 9.54
C LYS A 270 12.65 8.09 9.05
N GLU A 271 11.69 7.96 8.13
CA GLU A 271 11.02 9.11 7.55
C GLU A 271 9.50 8.96 7.61
N LEU A 272 8.84 10.06 7.92
CA LEU A 272 7.40 10.24 7.79
C LEU A 272 7.14 11.17 6.60
N TRP A 273 6.31 10.72 5.67
CA TRP A 273 5.96 11.46 4.46
C TRP A 273 4.51 11.92 4.53
N LEU A 274 4.28 13.21 4.24
CA LEU A 274 3.00 13.88 4.36
C LEU A 274 2.61 14.52 3.04
N THR A 275 1.36 14.37 2.61
CA THR A 275 0.87 15.02 1.38
C THR A 275 0.30 16.40 1.66
N ASP A 276 0.56 17.34 0.74
CA ASP A 276 -0.02 18.68 0.71
C ASP A 276 -0.64 18.91 -0.67
N GLY A 277 -1.95 18.75 -0.74
CA GLY A 277 -2.68 18.85 -2.00
C GLY A 277 -2.77 20.28 -2.56
N ALA A 278 -2.76 21.29 -1.70
CA ALA A 278 -2.88 22.68 -2.14
C ALA A 278 -1.59 23.21 -2.77
N ASN A 279 -0.43 22.77 -2.25
CA ASN A 279 0.89 23.19 -2.73
C ASN A 279 1.52 22.18 -3.70
N ASN A 280 0.84 21.06 -4.01
CA ASN A 280 1.36 19.97 -4.85
C ASN A 280 2.70 19.44 -4.32
N ARG A 281 2.77 19.12 -3.01
CA ARG A 281 4.00 18.73 -2.32
C ARG A 281 3.84 17.44 -1.52
N LEU A 282 4.98 16.80 -1.36
CA LEU A 282 5.22 15.82 -0.29
C LEU A 282 6.22 16.43 0.68
N HIS A 283 5.86 16.51 1.95
CA HIS A 283 6.75 16.96 3.02
C HIS A 283 7.32 15.75 3.74
N ILE A 284 8.62 15.74 3.96
CA ILE A 284 9.36 14.63 4.57
C ILE A 284 9.90 15.08 5.91
N PHE A 285 9.66 14.25 6.92
CA PHE A 285 10.08 14.49 8.29
C PHE A 285 11.02 13.38 8.75
N ASP A 286 12.10 13.73 9.42
CA ASP A 286 12.93 12.80 10.19
C ASP A 286 12.10 12.28 11.38
N ALA A 287 11.74 11.00 11.32
CA ALA A 287 10.96 10.31 12.33
C ALA A 287 11.82 9.60 13.39
N THR A 288 13.15 9.71 13.29
CA THR A 288 14.08 9.17 14.31
C THR A 288 14.15 10.04 15.56
N VAL A 289 13.63 11.27 15.47
CA VAL A 289 13.54 12.23 16.58
C VAL A 289 12.08 12.55 16.90
N MET A 290 11.80 12.92 18.14
CA MET A 290 10.47 13.31 18.59
C MET A 290 10.47 14.72 19.20
N PRO A 291 9.60 15.63 18.77
CA PRO A 291 8.69 15.50 17.62
C PRO A 291 9.45 15.37 16.28
N PRO A 292 8.86 14.73 15.28
CA PRO A 292 9.47 14.62 13.94
C PRO A 292 9.80 15.98 13.34
N LYS A 293 10.95 16.08 12.65
CA LYS A 293 11.44 17.34 12.08
C LYS A 293 11.38 17.33 10.57
N GLN A 294 10.80 18.36 9.94
CA GLN A 294 10.79 18.50 8.50
C GLN A 294 12.21 18.62 7.94
N VAL A 295 12.55 17.77 6.98
CA VAL A 295 13.89 17.72 6.36
C VAL A 295 13.87 17.98 4.86
N ALA A 296 12.71 17.81 4.19
CA ALA A 296 12.59 18.06 2.75
C ALA A 296 11.14 18.31 2.35
N SER A 297 10.99 18.84 1.11
CA SER A 297 9.72 18.96 0.41
C SER A 297 9.93 18.67 -1.06
N ILE A 298 9.16 17.74 -1.63
CA ILE A 298 9.26 17.32 -3.03
C ILE A 298 8.07 17.87 -3.79
N GLN A 299 8.31 18.51 -4.95
CA GLN A 299 7.25 18.89 -5.87
C GLN A 299 6.73 17.67 -6.61
N VAL A 300 5.41 17.51 -6.67
CA VAL A 300 4.71 16.49 -7.47
C VAL A 300 3.74 17.15 -8.45
N ARG A 301 3.23 16.39 -9.41
CA ARG A 301 2.48 16.91 -10.55
C ARG A 301 1.11 17.49 -10.22
N ASP A 302 0.41 16.85 -9.29
CA ASP A 302 -0.99 17.17 -9.02
C ASP A 302 -1.27 16.97 -7.54
N MET A 303 -2.41 17.42 -7.08
CA MET A 303 -2.86 17.39 -5.68
C MET A 303 -2.69 16.00 -5.05
N PRO A 304 -1.56 15.68 -4.40
CA PRO A 304 -1.35 14.39 -3.78
C PRO A 304 -2.28 14.25 -2.56
N GLY A 305 -2.97 13.11 -2.49
CA GLY A 305 -3.87 12.81 -1.38
C GLY A 305 -3.52 11.52 -0.66
N TRP A 306 -2.51 10.80 -1.14
CA TRP A 306 -2.08 9.55 -0.54
C TRP A 306 -0.60 9.30 -0.73
N ILE A 307 -0.03 8.48 0.15
CA ILE A 307 1.35 8.00 0.08
C ILE A 307 1.43 6.60 0.66
N THR A 308 2.11 5.70 -0.02
CA THR A 308 2.56 4.41 0.50
C THR A 308 3.94 4.08 -0.08
N PHE A 309 4.50 2.94 0.30
CA PHE A 309 5.87 2.56 -0.05
C PHE A 309 5.95 1.15 -0.60
N SER A 310 7.03 0.84 -1.33
CA SER A 310 7.42 -0.53 -1.61
C SER A 310 7.71 -1.27 -0.31
N ILE A 311 7.57 -2.60 -0.32
CA ILE A 311 7.76 -3.44 0.87
C ILE A 311 9.18 -3.29 1.45
N ASP A 312 10.17 -3.08 0.60
CA ASP A 312 11.56 -2.83 0.99
C ASP A 312 11.85 -1.37 1.38
N GLY A 313 10.87 -0.47 1.21
CA GLY A 313 10.99 0.96 1.51
C GLY A 313 11.80 1.76 0.49
N ARG A 314 12.27 1.16 -0.60
CA ARG A 314 13.09 1.83 -1.60
C ARG A 314 12.33 2.86 -2.42
N PHE A 315 11.05 2.64 -2.66
CA PHE A 315 10.23 3.53 -3.46
C PHE A 315 9.01 4.02 -2.70
N ALA A 316 8.67 5.29 -2.92
CA ALA A 316 7.46 5.92 -2.44
C ALA A 316 6.49 6.14 -3.62
N TYR A 317 5.20 5.90 -3.37
CA TYR A 317 4.13 5.96 -4.34
C TYR A 317 3.06 6.97 -3.90
N PRO A 318 3.19 8.25 -4.27
CA PRO A 318 2.14 9.22 -4.07
C PRO A 318 0.96 8.96 -5.02
N SER A 319 -0.24 9.36 -4.60
CA SER A 319 -1.46 9.18 -5.41
C SER A 319 -1.45 9.91 -6.75
N SER A 320 -0.56 10.87 -6.93
CA SER A 320 -0.33 11.59 -8.18
C SER A 320 0.43 10.78 -9.24
N GLY A 321 0.85 9.54 -8.89
CA GLY A 321 1.35 8.53 -9.82
C GLY A 321 2.83 8.63 -10.16
N GLU A 322 3.61 9.45 -9.47
CA GLU A 322 5.07 9.42 -9.54
C GLU A 322 5.62 8.21 -8.81
N ILE A 323 6.83 7.83 -9.17
CA ILE A 323 7.67 6.86 -8.48
C ILE A 323 8.88 7.60 -7.95
N ILE A 324 9.08 7.60 -6.65
CA ILE A 324 10.12 8.36 -5.98
C ILE A 324 11.07 7.41 -5.28
N ASP A 325 12.37 7.49 -5.59
CA ASP A 325 13.40 6.80 -4.84
C ASP A 325 13.54 7.49 -3.46
N THR A 326 13.29 6.75 -2.38
CA THR A 326 13.23 7.31 -1.02
C THR A 326 14.59 7.78 -0.53
N ARG A 327 15.67 7.12 -0.95
CA ARG A 327 17.04 7.44 -0.54
C ARG A 327 17.53 8.75 -1.15
N THR A 328 17.22 8.97 -2.45
CA THR A 328 17.64 10.19 -3.17
C THR A 328 16.56 11.26 -3.14
N ARG A 329 15.33 10.91 -2.82
CA ARG A 329 14.12 11.76 -2.88
C ARG A 329 13.87 12.33 -4.28
N GLN A 330 14.34 11.62 -5.32
CA GLN A 330 14.16 12.00 -6.71
C GLN A 330 13.01 11.24 -7.35
N ILE A 331 12.24 11.91 -8.20
CA ILE A 331 11.26 11.25 -9.08
C ILE A 331 12.02 10.48 -10.14
N VAL A 332 11.89 9.17 -10.15
CA VAL A 332 12.58 8.26 -11.06
C VAL A 332 11.66 7.69 -12.14
N GLY A 333 10.36 7.92 -12.05
CA GLY A 333 9.38 7.42 -13.01
C GLY A 333 7.97 7.91 -12.71
N ALA A 334 7.04 7.43 -13.55
CA ALA A 334 5.62 7.70 -13.38
C ALA A 334 4.79 6.55 -13.95
N LEU A 335 3.67 6.26 -13.31
CA LEU A 335 2.73 5.24 -13.74
C LEU A 335 1.97 5.72 -14.99
N GLN A 336 1.93 4.87 -16.01
CA GLN A 336 1.17 5.09 -17.25
C GLN A 336 0.39 3.83 -17.61
N ASP A 337 -0.87 4.00 -18.02
CA ASP A 337 -1.72 2.89 -18.47
C ASP A 337 -1.26 2.35 -19.84
N GLU A 338 -1.97 1.35 -20.37
CA GLU A 338 -1.70 0.72 -21.67
C GLU A 338 -1.73 1.67 -22.87
N THR A 339 -2.30 2.85 -22.68
CA THR A 339 -2.37 3.90 -23.73
C THR A 339 -1.34 5.00 -23.54
N GLY A 340 -0.49 4.88 -22.51
CA GLY A 340 0.49 5.91 -22.16
C GLY A 340 -0.09 7.08 -21.36
N ARG A 341 -1.38 7.03 -20.96
CA ARG A 341 -1.98 8.04 -20.11
C ARG A 341 -1.55 7.82 -18.65
N GLN A 342 -1.43 8.93 -17.95
CA GLN A 342 -1.06 8.95 -16.55
C GLN A 342 -2.07 8.18 -15.68
N ALA A 343 -1.56 7.26 -14.86
CA ALA A 343 -2.35 6.56 -13.86
C ALA A 343 -2.13 7.22 -12.49
N GLN A 344 -3.23 7.53 -11.80
CA GLN A 344 -3.24 8.09 -10.45
C GLN A 344 -4.25 7.33 -9.58
N SER A 345 -3.85 6.99 -8.37
CA SER A 345 -4.74 6.33 -7.43
C SER A 345 -4.24 6.48 -5.99
N GLU A 346 -5.16 6.56 -5.06
CA GLU A 346 -4.90 6.42 -3.63
C GLU A 346 -4.98 4.96 -3.15
N LYS A 347 -5.24 4.00 -4.04
CA LYS A 347 -5.52 2.59 -3.72
C LYS A 347 -4.55 1.71 -4.48
N LEU A 348 -3.37 1.55 -3.90
CA LEU A 348 -2.30 0.76 -4.50
C LEU A 348 -1.48 0.04 -3.41
N LEU A 349 -0.89 -1.08 -3.80
CA LEU A 349 0.01 -1.87 -2.98
C LEU A 349 0.93 -2.74 -3.85
N GLU A 350 2.07 -3.12 -3.30
CA GLU A 350 3.00 -4.03 -3.93
C GLU A 350 2.69 -5.49 -3.58
N LEU A 351 2.82 -6.39 -4.56
CA LEU A 351 2.81 -7.84 -4.39
C LEU A 351 4.13 -8.43 -4.87
N VAL A 352 4.69 -9.36 -4.09
CA VAL A 352 5.96 -10.04 -4.42
C VAL A 352 5.71 -11.52 -4.61
N PHE A 353 6.14 -12.01 -5.77
CA PHE A 353 6.03 -13.41 -6.16
C PHE A 353 7.42 -14.06 -6.18
N ASP A 354 7.50 -15.27 -5.66
CA ASP A 354 8.65 -16.14 -5.80
C ASP A 354 8.21 -17.44 -6.49
N HIS A 355 8.84 -17.79 -7.62
CA HIS A 355 8.46 -18.94 -8.45
C HIS A 355 6.95 -18.97 -8.79
N GLY A 356 6.37 -17.81 -9.08
CA GLY A 356 4.95 -17.65 -9.40
C GLY A 356 4.00 -17.76 -8.19
N LYS A 357 4.52 -17.92 -6.97
CA LYS A 357 3.74 -17.96 -5.73
C LYS A 357 3.82 -16.58 -5.04
N LEU A 358 2.68 -16.02 -4.66
CA LEU A 358 2.62 -14.82 -3.85
C LEU A 358 3.23 -15.09 -2.46
N VAL A 359 4.34 -14.43 -2.14
CA VAL A 359 5.09 -14.61 -0.88
C VAL A 359 4.95 -13.43 0.06
N ARG A 360 4.77 -12.21 -0.47
CA ARG A 360 4.57 -11.00 0.33
C ARG A 360 3.51 -10.11 -0.30
N ALA A 361 2.73 -9.45 0.54
CA ALA A 361 1.78 -8.43 0.15
C ALA A 361 2.07 -7.16 0.95
N GLY A 362 2.18 -6.03 0.26
CA GLY A 362 2.29 -4.71 0.83
C GLY A 362 0.97 -4.21 1.40
N ASN A 363 0.97 -2.99 1.85
CA ASN A 363 -0.20 -2.33 2.42
C ASN A 363 -0.51 -1.05 1.65
N GLN A 364 -1.80 -0.72 1.52
CA GLN A 364 -2.21 0.57 0.94
C GLN A 364 -1.85 1.77 1.83
N PHE A 365 -1.53 1.54 3.10
CA PHE A 365 -1.00 2.54 4.01
C PHE A 365 0.52 2.41 4.12
N GLY A 366 1.25 3.51 4.23
CA GLY A 366 2.65 3.49 4.64
C GLY A 366 2.72 3.27 6.15
N ILE A 367 2.98 2.05 6.59
CA ILE A 367 3.10 1.69 8.01
C ILE A 367 4.51 1.24 8.35
N GLY A 368 4.97 1.56 9.57
CA GLY A 368 6.27 1.10 10.06
C GLY A 368 6.34 -0.41 10.19
N ALA A 369 7.53 -0.98 9.97
CA ALA A 369 7.77 -2.42 9.99
C ALA A 369 8.76 -2.89 11.07
N LEU A 370 9.34 -1.98 11.85
CA LEU A 370 10.26 -2.32 12.94
C LEU A 370 9.52 -3.09 14.05
N ARG A 371 10.15 -4.13 14.55
CA ARG A 371 9.59 -5.03 15.58
C ARG A 371 10.26 -4.82 16.94
#